data_4fb0d0cc61d629cdd7799f8c231630e4
#
_entry.id   4fb0d0cc61d629cdd7799f8c231630e4
#
_cell.length_a   1.000
_cell.length_b   1.000
_cell.length_c   1.000
_cell.angle_alpha   90.00
_cell.angle_beta   90.00
_cell.angle_gamma   90.00
#
_symmetry.space_group_name_H-M   'P 1'
#
loop_
_entity.id
_entity.type
_entity.pdbx_description
1 polymer ?
#
loop_
_entity_poly.entity_id
_entity_poly.type
_entity_poly.pdbx_seq_one_letter_code
_entity_poly.pdbx_strand_id
1 'polypeptide(L)'
;MKIDAVVIGAGPAGLAFACRFAEKDKSVVLMEASPFVGGLARSISLWNSTVDLGPHRFFSSDPVVNKYWHSHIREDFEFINRITRIYYKGKFYNYPLRAWNAFSNLGIIDSVVAFFSFLKVSIFKLKQDGSLETWVSSRFGKKLFEIFFKTYTEKVWGIDCKNIDADWASQRIQGLTLWKAIKGALMSNKGNKIKTLVDEFAYPKGGNSLFYERQTEFLAKKNAQIRLKDPVRRVVIENMKVIGVENNKGEFVETNLVISSMPLTILVQGLPNVPFRVLESTKKLRFRNTILVYLLINASNLFPDQWLYIHDKTLKHGRITNFNNWSNSMIGDTSKTILCMEFWCYDEDVIWESSDKVLIELAISEIKKTGLINENEILDGHVIKLSKSYPVYEKGYSQHLQTITDYLDQIEGLFPIGRYGSFKYNNQDHSILMGIVAADEILQSKKPQLWAINTETTYQEAANSKVLKEDS
;
A
#
# COMPACT_ATOMS: atom_id res chain seq x y z
N MET A 1 -5.48 -32.37 -17.94
CA MET A 1 -4.96 -31.42 -18.96
C MET A 1 -3.97 -30.53 -18.22
N LYS A 2 -2.76 -30.41 -18.71
CA LYS A 2 -1.73 -29.58 -18.07
C LYS A 2 -2.08 -28.11 -18.23
N ILE A 3 -2.03 -27.36 -17.14
CA ILE A 3 -2.34 -25.93 -17.10
C ILE A 3 -1.08 -25.12 -17.47
N ASP A 4 -1.22 -24.10 -18.34
CA ASP A 4 -0.08 -23.27 -18.75
C ASP A 4 0.50 -22.48 -17.56
N ALA A 5 -0.34 -21.97 -16.65
CA ALA A 5 0.12 -21.30 -15.45
C ALA A 5 -0.84 -21.47 -14.26
N VAL A 6 -0.28 -21.62 -13.06
CA VAL A 6 -1.02 -21.44 -11.78
C VAL A 6 -0.63 -20.11 -11.16
N VAL A 7 -1.63 -19.32 -10.78
CA VAL A 7 -1.46 -18.04 -10.08
C VAL A 7 -1.91 -18.20 -8.64
N ILE A 8 -1.03 -17.90 -7.69
CA ILE A 8 -1.32 -17.94 -6.26
C ILE A 8 -1.63 -16.52 -5.78
N GLY A 9 -2.91 -16.31 -5.41
CA GLY A 9 -3.43 -15.05 -4.91
C GLY A 9 -4.15 -14.20 -5.96
N ALA A 10 -5.39 -13.80 -5.66
CA ALA A 10 -6.26 -12.97 -6.48
C ALA A 10 -6.19 -11.48 -6.12
N GLY A 11 -5.04 -10.99 -5.69
CA GLY A 11 -4.76 -9.57 -5.52
C GLY A 11 -4.43 -8.87 -6.84
N PRO A 12 -4.13 -7.55 -6.82
CA PRO A 12 -3.86 -6.76 -8.02
C PRO A 12 -2.82 -7.37 -8.96
N ALA A 13 -1.73 -7.94 -8.43
CA ALA A 13 -0.67 -8.53 -9.24
C ALA A 13 -1.08 -9.86 -9.90
N GLY A 14 -1.71 -10.75 -9.13
CA GLY A 14 -2.14 -12.06 -9.64
C GLY A 14 -3.23 -11.95 -10.69
N LEU A 15 -4.23 -11.08 -10.45
CA LEU A 15 -5.29 -10.81 -11.43
C LEU A 15 -4.74 -10.18 -12.70
N ALA A 16 -3.82 -9.21 -12.60
CA ALA A 16 -3.22 -8.58 -13.76
C ALA A 16 -2.43 -9.59 -14.61
N PHE A 17 -1.63 -10.47 -13.97
CA PHE A 17 -0.98 -11.56 -14.68
C PHE A 17 -1.99 -12.49 -15.37
N ALA A 18 -2.99 -12.96 -14.62
CA ALA A 18 -3.97 -13.92 -15.13
C ALA A 18 -4.72 -13.36 -16.34
N CYS A 19 -5.19 -12.10 -16.27
CA CYS A 19 -5.86 -11.44 -17.40
C CYS A 19 -4.94 -11.33 -18.60
N ARG A 20 -3.72 -10.81 -18.40
CA ARG A 20 -2.76 -10.59 -19.50
C ARG A 20 -2.33 -11.89 -20.16
N PHE A 21 -2.19 -12.97 -19.39
CA PHE A 21 -1.83 -14.28 -19.90
C PHE A 21 -2.99 -14.96 -20.64
N ALA A 22 -4.23 -14.83 -20.10
CA ALA A 22 -5.44 -15.34 -20.71
C ALA A 22 -5.85 -14.58 -22.00
N GLU A 23 -5.45 -13.31 -22.18
CA GLU A 23 -5.59 -12.57 -23.45
C GLU A 23 -4.91 -13.28 -24.64
N LYS A 24 -3.89 -14.09 -24.36
CA LYS A 24 -3.16 -14.89 -25.34
C LYS A 24 -3.63 -16.35 -25.40
N ASP A 25 -4.88 -16.57 -24.96
CA ASP A 25 -5.56 -17.87 -24.95
C ASP A 25 -4.81 -18.98 -24.20
N LYS A 26 -3.98 -18.57 -23.21
CA LYS A 26 -3.30 -19.48 -22.28
C LYS A 26 -4.23 -19.90 -21.16
N SER A 27 -4.15 -21.17 -20.75
CA SER A 27 -4.93 -21.71 -19.65
C SER A 27 -4.34 -21.28 -18.30
N VAL A 28 -5.18 -20.72 -17.42
CA VAL A 28 -4.79 -20.24 -16.10
C VAL A 28 -5.69 -20.81 -15.02
N VAL A 29 -5.09 -21.30 -13.93
CA VAL A 29 -5.79 -21.56 -12.68
C VAL A 29 -5.32 -20.54 -11.64
N LEU A 30 -6.23 -19.69 -11.17
CA LEU A 30 -5.97 -18.71 -10.13
C LEU A 30 -6.55 -19.24 -8.82
N MET A 31 -5.70 -19.42 -7.80
CA MET A 31 -6.06 -19.98 -6.49
C MET A 31 -5.91 -18.89 -5.41
N GLU A 32 -7.02 -18.60 -4.71
CA GLU A 32 -7.10 -17.58 -3.67
C GLU A 32 -7.56 -18.19 -2.35
N ALA A 33 -6.87 -17.86 -1.26
CA ALA A 33 -7.19 -18.37 0.07
C ALA A 33 -8.49 -17.80 0.64
N SER A 34 -8.78 -16.53 0.31
CA SER A 34 -9.97 -15.83 0.78
C SER A 34 -11.22 -16.13 -0.08
N PRO A 35 -12.44 -15.83 0.40
CA PRO A 35 -13.63 -15.89 -0.43
C PRO A 35 -13.78 -14.69 -1.41
N PHE A 36 -12.82 -13.77 -1.45
CA PHE A 36 -12.90 -12.52 -2.19
C PHE A 36 -11.67 -12.30 -3.06
N VAL A 37 -11.85 -11.60 -4.17
CA VAL A 37 -10.78 -11.10 -5.03
C VAL A 37 -10.36 -9.68 -4.64
N GLY A 38 -9.26 -9.16 -5.20
CA GLY A 38 -8.74 -7.81 -4.97
C GLY A 38 -7.70 -7.69 -3.85
N GLY A 39 -7.52 -8.76 -3.04
CA GLY A 39 -6.52 -8.79 -1.96
C GLY A 39 -6.71 -7.64 -0.97
N LEU A 40 -5.64 -6.88 -0.66
CA LEU A 40 -5.71 -5.71 0.21
C LEU A 40 -6.47 -4.52 -0.39
N ALA A 41 -6.59 -4.46 -1.70
CA ALA A 41 -7.22 -3.32 -2.39
C ALA A 41 -8.73 -3.49 -2.61
N ARG A 42 -9.34 -4.56 -2.06
CA ARG A 42 -10.77 -4.78 -2.20
C ARG A 42 -11.60 -3.87 -1.32
N SER A 43 -12.86 -3.73 -1.70
CA SER A 43 -13.90 -3.12 -0.88
C SER A 43 -14.66 -4.17 -0.06
N ILE A 44 -15.44 -3.72 0.91
CA ILE A 44 -16.35 -4.51 1.74
C ILE A 44 -17.67 -3.76 1.92
N SER A 45 -18.74 -4.47 2.26
CA SER A 45 -20.05 -3.87 2.57
C SER A 45 -20.23 -3.75 4.08
N LEU A 46 -20.47 -2.54 4.56
CA LEU A 46 -20.82 -2.25 5.96
C LEU A 46 -21.99 -1.25 5.99
N TRP A 47 -23.02 -1.53 6.79
CA TRP A 47 -24.15 -0.63 7.02
C TRP A 47 -24.79 -0.09 5.72
N ASN A 48 -25.07 -0.98 4.77
CA ASN A 48 -25.58 -0.67 3.42
C ASN A 48 -24.71 0.30 2.60
N SER A 49 -23.45 0.42 2.95
CA SER A 49 -22.44 1.22 2.24
C SER A 49 -21.27 0.33 1.84
N THR A 50 -20.54 0.77 0.82
CA THR A 50 -19.27 0.14 0.43
C THR A 50 -18.12 0.96 0.98
N VAL A 51 -17.12 0.29 1.56
CA VAL A 51 -15.89 0.91 2.04
C VAL A 51 -14.69 0.05 1.65
N ASP A 52 -13.52 0.64 1.49
CA ASP A 52 -12.31 -0.10 1.18
C ASP A 52 -11.56 -0.55 2.46
N LEU A 53 -10.63 -1.48 2.32
CA LEU A 53 -9.70 -1.90 3.38
C LEU A 53 -8.61 -0.83 3.63
N GLY A 54 -9.04 0.38 3.99
CA GLY A 54 -8.21 1.58 4.06
C GLY A 54 -8.23 2.40 2.76
N PRO A 55 -7.50 3.52 2.67
CA PRO A 55 -7.55 4.41 1.52
C PRO A 55 -6.75 3.86 0.34
N HIS A 56 -7.42 3.31 -0.64
CA HIS A 56 -6.83 2.75 -1.86
C HIS A 56 -7.24 3.55 -3.10
N ARG A 57 -6.53 4.63 -3.39
CA ARG A 57 -6.71 5.39 -4.63
C ARG A 57 -5.95 4.75 -5.79
N PHE A 58 -6.47 4.89 -7.01
CA PHE A 58 -5.70 4.56 -8.22
C PHE A 58 -4.97 5.80 -8.73
N PHE A 59 -3.70 5.66 -8.99
CA PHE A 59 -2.88 6.60 -9.75
C PHE A 59 -1.66 5.86 -10.31
N SER A 60 -1.25 6.19 -11.51
CA SER A 60 -0.01 5.68 -12.09
C SER A 60 0.57 6.71 -13.04
N SER A 61 1.89 6.78 -13.13
CA SER A 61 2.61 7.51 -14.18
C SER A 61 2.94 6.60 -15.38
N ASP A 62 2.70 5.29 -15.24
CA ASP A 62 3.00 4.31 -16.28
C ASP A 62 1.82 4.18 -17.25
N PRO A 63 2.03 4.46 -18.57
CA PRO A 63 0.96 4.40 -19.56
C PRO A 63 0.41 2.98 -19.78
N VAL A 64 1.22 1.93 -19.59
CA VAL A 64 0.77 0.54 -19.72
C VAL A 64 -0.23 0.21 -18.62
N VAL A 65 0.07 0.61 -17.39
CA VAL A 65 -0.82 0.42 -16.23
C VAL A 65 -2.10 1.22 -16.40
N ASN A 66 -2.03 2.47 -16.86
CA ASN A 66 -3.21 3.30 -17.12
C ASN A 66 -4.11 2.68 -18.18
N LYS A 67 -3.54 2.30 -19.32
CA LYS A 67 -4.29 1.63 -20.40
C LYS A 67 -4.95 0.34 -19.92
N TYR A 68 -4.22 -0.47 -19.15
CA TYR A 68 -4.75 -1.70 -18.57
C TYR A 68 -5.91 -1.41 -17.59
N TRP A 69 -5.78 -0.44 -16.71
CA TRP A 69 -6.81 -0.06 -15.75
C TRP A 69 -8.07 0.43 -16.47
N HIS A 70 -7.93 1.36 -17.44
CA HIS A 70 -9.05 1.88 -18.24
C HIS A 70 -9.75 0.80 -19.06
N SER A 71 -9.03 -0.17 -19.61
CA SER A 71 -9.63 -1.25 -20.40
C SER A 71 -10.60 -2.13 -19.59
N HIS A 72 -10.39 -2.24 -18.27
CA HIS A 72 -11.26 -3.03 -17.39
C HIS A 72 -12.34 -2.16 -16.71
N ILE A 73 -11.98 -0.98 -16.19
CA ILE A 73 -12.94 -0.13 -15.49
C ILE A 73 -13.86 0.64 -16.44
N ARG A 74 -13.39 0.91 -17.66
CA ARG A 74 -14.12 1.67 -18.71
C ARG A 74 -14.54 3.05 -18.18
N GLU A 75 -15.84 3.37 -18.21
CA GLU A 75 -16.43 4.64 -17.76
C GLU A 75 -16.92 4.60 -16.29
N ASP A 76 -16.77 3.45 -15.62
CA ASP A 76 -17.25 3.25 -14.26
C ASP A 76 -16.30 3.80 -13.19
N PHE A 77 -15.76 4.99 -13.42
CA PHE A 77 -14.91 5.70 -12.47
C PHE A 77 -15.21 7.21 -12.45
N GLU A 78 -14.66 7.88 -11.47
CA GLU A 78 -14.75 9.33 -11.34
C GLU A 78 -13.42 9.91 -10.83
N PHE A 79 -13.20 11.20 -11.09
CA PHE A 79 -12.03 11.92 -10.55
C PHE A 79 -12.40 12.59 -9.24
N ILE A 80 -11.65 12.28 -8.19
CA ILE A 80 -11.82 12.80 -6.84
C ILE A 80 -10.76 13.87 -6.58
N ASN A 81 -11.18 15.09 -6.22
CA ASN A 81 -10.24 16.10 -5.72
C ASN A 81 -9.71 15.68 -4.36
N ARG A 82 -8.38 15.54 -4.25
CA ARG A 82 -7.74 15.06 -3.04
C ARG A 82 -7.60 16.16 -2.01
N ILE A 83 -8.18 15.96 -0.84
CA ILE A 83 -7.93 16.72 0.36
C ILE A 83 -7.36 15.78 1.41
N THR A 84 -6.11 16.02 1.81
CA THR A 84 -5.40 15.22 2.82
C THR A 84 -4.56 16.14 3.66
N ARG A 85 -4.64 15.99 4.97
CA ARG A 85 -3.86 16.79 5.92
C ARG A 85 -3.19 15.93 6.98
N ILE A 86 -2.23 16.51 7.66
CA ILE A 86 -1.60 15.94 8.84
C ILE A 86 -2.26 16.57 10.08
N TYR A 87 -2.74 15.73 10.99
CA TYR A 87 -3.19 16.14 12.31
C TYR A 87 -2.04 16.03 13.32
N TYR A 88 -1.70 17.14 13.98
CA TYR A 88 -0.69 17.20 15.01
C TYR A 88 -1.06 18.23 16.06
N LYS A 89 -1.18 17.81 17.35
CA LYS A 89 -1.51 18.66 18.49
C LYS A 89 -2.73 19.57 18.27
N GLY A 90 -3.84 19.00 17.80
CA GLY A 90 -5.08 19.74 17.54
C GLY A 90 -5.07 20.67 16.32
N LYS A 91 -4.01 20.62 15.49
CA LYS A 91 -3.88 21.47 14.30
C LYS A 91 -3.74 20.64 13.03
N PHE A 92 -4.15 21.23 11.90
CA PHE A 92 -4.10 20.60 10.59
C PHE A 92 -3.03 21.23 9.70
N TYR A 93 -2.13 20.38 9.17
CA TYR A 93 -1.07 20.77 8.25
C TYR A 93 -1.35 20.18 6.88
N ASN A 94 -1.12 20.97 5.83
CA ASN A 94 -1.30 20.51 4.46
C ASN A 94 -0.37 19.34 4.12
N TYR A 95 -0.86 18.39 3.34
CA TYR A 95 -0.05 17.33 2.75
C TYR A 95 -0.16 17.35 1.21
N PRO A 96 0.94 17.47 0.47
CA PRO A 96 2.32 17.68 0.93
C PRO A 96 2.49 18.96 1.76
N LEU A 97 3.49 18.95 2.65
CA LEU A 97 3.76 20.09 3.54
C LEU A 97 4.02 21.37 2.74
N ARG A 98 3.28 22.44 3.10
CA ARG A 98 3.50 23.80 2.58
C ARG A 98 4.15 24.65 3.67
N ALA A 99 5.29 25.27 3.34
CA ALA A 99 6.11 25.98 4.32
C ALA A 99 5.30 26.99 5.13
N TRP A 100 4.50 27.85 4.48
CA TRP A 100 3.69 28.88 5.15
C TRP A 100 2.67 28.28 6.12
N ASN A 101 1.94 27.25 5.69
CA ASN A 101 0.98 26.55 6.55
C ASN A 101 1.68 25.83 7.73
N ALA A 102 2.85 25.26 7.49
CA ALA A 102 3.64 24.62 8.54
C ALA A 102 4.09 25.65 9.59
N PHE A 103 4.69 26.77 9.16
CA PHE A 103 5.17 27.81 10.08
C PHE A 103 4.04 28.50 10.86
N SER A 104 2.92 28.83 10.20
CA SER A 104 1.79 29.51 10.88
C SER A 104 1.15 28.60 11.95
N ASN A 105 1.12 27.29 11.74
CA ASN A 105 0.53 26.34 12.68
C ASN A 105 1.49 25.88 13.78
N LEU A 106 2.81 25.81 13.53
CA LEU A 106 3.81 25.44 14.55
C LEU A 106 3.94 26.49 15.66
N GLY A 107 3.65 27.75 15.35
CA GLY A 107 3.90 28.88 16.24
C GLY A 107 5.35 29.37 16.16
N ILE A 108 5.61 30.55 16.73
CA ILE A 108 6.87 31.28 16.54
C ILE A 108 8.05 30.48 17.10
N ILE A 109 7.96 29.95 18.32
CA ILE A 109 9.07 29.27 18.99
C ILE A 109 9.50 28.01 18.21
N ASP A 110 8.56 27.12 17.89
CA ASP A 110 8.87 25.88 17.15
C ASP A 110 9.36 26.18 15.73
N SER A 111 8.87 27.23 15.09
CA SER A 111 9.32 27.70 13.77
C SER A 111 10.76 28.19 13.79
N VAL A 112 11.14 29.00 14.78
CA VAL A 112 12.51 29.48 14.97
C VAL A 112 13.46 28.31 15.25
N VAL A 113 13.09 27.40 16.14
CA VAL A 113 13.89 26.21 16.44
C VAL A 113 14.03 25.31 15.18
N ALA A 114 12.96 25.14 14.40
CA ALA A 114 13.01 24.38 13.15
C ALA A 114 13.94 25.02 12.14
N PHE A 115 13.89 26.34 11.99
CA PHE A 115 14.77 27.10 11.10
C PHE A 115 16.26 26.94 11.48
N PHE A 116 16.61 27.15 12.76
CA PHE A 116 18.00 26.98 13.21
C PHE A 116 18.46 25.51 13.12
N SER A 117 17.57 24.55 13.40
CA SER A 117 17.85 23.13 13.20
C SER A 117 18.19 22.79 11.74
N PHE A 118 17.45 23.38 10.80
CA PHE A 118 17.71 23.25 9.36
C PHE A 118 19.03 23.95 8.96
N LEU A 119 19.25 25.18 9.43
CA LEU A 119 20.48 25.92 9.14
C LEU A 119 21.73 25.17 9.62
N LYS A 120 21.65 24.60 10.83
CA LYS A 120 22.74 23.77 11.38
C LYS A 120 23.12 22.61 10.46
N VAL A 121 22.15 21.84 9.95
CA VAL A 121 22.45 20.69 9.06
C VAL A 121 22.82 21.11 7.65
N SER A 122 22.44 22.31 7.22
CA SER A 122 22.86 22.90 5.94
C SER A 122 24.33 23.32 5.95
N ILE A 123 24.83 23.76 7.11
CA ILE A 123 26.23 24.17 7.30
C ILE A 123 27.10 22.96 7.70
N PHE A 124 26.65 22.21 8.70
CA PHE A 124 27.36 21.05 9.23
C PHE A 124 26.68 19.78 8.73
N LYS A 125 27.23 19.17 7.68
CA LYS A 125 26.68 17.93 7.10
C LYS A 125 26.65 16.81 8.14
N LEU A 126 25.48 16.24 8.37
CA LEU A 126 25.32 15.05 9.21
C LEU A 126 26.00 13.84 8.57
N LYS A 127 26.75 13.09 9.35
CA LYS A 127 27.31 11.81 8.92
C LYS A 127 26.14 10.85 8.66
N GLN A 128 26.09 10.29 7.45
CA GLN A 128 25.10 9.31 7.07
C GLN A 128 25.48 7.94 7.65
N ASP A 129 24.52 7.27 8.31
CA ASP A 129 24.67 5.93 8.86
C ASP A 129 23.76 4.90 8.16
N GLY A 130 23.18 5.29 7.01
CA GLY A 130 22.22 4.46 6.25
C GLY A 130 20.82 4.40 6.86
N SER A 131 20.53 5.19 7.93
CA SER A 131 19.20 5.24 8.53
C SER A 131 18.29 6.29 7.90
N LEU A 132 16.98 6.04 7.97
CA LEU A 132 15.95 7.02 7.64
C LEU A 132 16.11 8.28 8.50
N GLU A 133 16.43 8.16 9.78
CA GLU A 133 16.61 9.30 10.68
C GLU A 133 17.68 10.27 10.17
N THR A 134 18.89 9.76 9.87
CA THR A 134 19.98 10.61 9.36
C THR A 134 19.70 11.14 7.98
N TRP A 135 19.07 10.32 7.12
CA TRP A 135 18.71 10.71 5.76
C TRP A 135 17.70 11.87 5.73
N VAL A 136 16.63 11.82 6.55
CA VAL A 136 15.62 12.89 6.62
C VAL A 136 16.15 14.10 7.37
N SER A 137 16.81 13.89 8.52
CA SER A 137 17.32 14.98 9.34
C SER A 137 18.37 15.83 8.61
N SER A 138 19.18 15.21 7.74
CA SER A 138 20.17 15.96 6.92
C SER A 138 19.54 16.88 5.87
N ARG A 139 18.28 16.66 5.51
CA ARG A 139 17.55 17.43 4.47
C ARG A 139 16.61 18.47 5.05
N PHE A 140 16.01 18.18 6.19
CA PHE A 140 14.94 19.00 6.79
C PHE A 140 15.31 19.58 8.17
N GLY A 141 16.40 19.13 8.75
CA GLY A 141 16.75 19.41 10.15
C GLY A 141 16.03 18.49 11.13
N LYS A 142 16.66 18.29 12.30
CA LYS A 142 16.16 17.36 13.33
C LYS A 142 14.76 17.73 13.84
N LYS A 143 14.49 19.03 14.03
CA LYS A 143 13.18 19.48 14.57
C LYS A 143 12.01 19.14 13.64
N LEU A 144 12.13 19.38 12.32
CA LEU A 144 11.08 19.03 11.36
C LEU A 144 10.95 17.51 11.19
N PHE A 145 12.08 16.78 11.26
CA PHE A 145 12.04 15.33 11.28
C PHE A 145 11.21 14.80 12.46
N GLU A 146 11.46 15.30 13.67
CA GLU A 146 10.74 14.88 14.89
C GLU A 146 9.23 15.16 14.81
N ILE A 147 8.82 16.30 14.22
CA ILE A 147 7.42 16.70 14.14
C ILE A 147 6.67 15.96 13.01
N PHE A 148 7.25 15.93 11.80
CA PHE A 148 6.50 15.52 10.59
C PHE A 148 6.88 14.15 10.03
N PHE A 149 7.91 13.50 10.57
CA PHE A 149 8.34 12.20 10.05
C PHE A 149 8.40 11.13 11.15
N LYS A 150 9.07 11.41 12.26
CA LYS A 150 9.40 10.40 13.25
C LYS A 150 8.17 9.66 13.77
N THR A 151 7.23 10.36 14.40
CA THR A 151 6.10 9.73 15.08
C THR A 151 5.24 8.87 14.14
N TYR A 152 4.91 9.39 12.96
CA TYR A 152 4.10 8.64 11.99
C TYR A 152 4.85 7.43 11.46
N THR A 153 6.13 7.60 11.11
CA THR A 153 6.96 6.53 10.58
C THR A 153 7.13 5.41 11.61
N GLU A 154 7.39 5.74 12.88
CA GLU A 154 7.52 4.76 13.95
C GLU A 154 6.19 4.04 14.25
N LYS A 155 5.03 4.70 14.08
CA LYS A 155 3.72 4.03 14.13
C LYS A 155 3.57 3.00 13.02
N VAL A 156 3.87 3.37 11.78
CA VAL A 156 3.73 2.47 10.61
C VAL A 156 4.66 1.28 10.72
N TRP A 157 5.95 1.52 11.01
CA TRP A 157 6.98 0.48 10.94
C TRP A 157 7.20 -0.26 12.26
N GLY A 158 6.79 0.33 13.41
CA GLY A 158 6.91 -0.28 14.72
C GLY A 158 8.34 -0.41 15.23
N ILE A 159 9.29 0.30 14.62
CA ILE A 159 10.70 0.34 15.01
C ILE A 159 11.20 1.78 14.97
N ASP A 160 12.24 2.09 15.73
CA ASP A 160 12.88 3.41 15.73
C ASP A 160 13.36 3.78 14.33
N CYS A 161 13.21 5.05 13.92
CA CYS A 161 13.67 5.56 12.63
C CYS A 161 15.17 5.37 12.36
N LYS A 162 16.00 5.23 13.40
CA LYS A 162 17.44 4.90 13.30
C LYS A 162 17.70 3.47 12.82
N ASN A 163 16.70 2.56 12.97
CA ASN A 163 16.76 1.17 12.55
C ASN A 163 16.06 0.91 11.21
N ILE A 164 15.41 1.92 10.63
CA ILE A 164 14.80 1.84 9.30
C ILE A 164 15.86 2.18 8.25
N ASP A 165 15.93 1.37 7.18
CA ASP A 165 16.84 1.61 6.07
C ASP A 165 16.46 2.89 5.30
N ALA A 166 17.48 3.66 4.89
CA ALA A 166 17.28 4.91 4.16
C ALA A 166 16.71 4.70 2.73
N ASP A 167 16.81 3.50 2.17
CA ASP A 167 16.31 3.20 0.82
C ASP A 167 14.82 3.48 0.69
N TRP A 168 14.02 3.16 1.71
CA TRP A 168 12.61 3.50 1.72
C TRP A 168 12.34 5.01 1.62
N ALA A 169 13.10 5.81 2.37
CA ALA A 169 12.96 7.26 2.34
C ALA A 169 13.39 7.85 1.00
N SER A 170 14.46 7.30 0.43
CA SER A 170 15.01 7.77 -0.85
C SER A 170 13.99 7.60 -1.99
N GLN A 171 13.21 6.54 -1.99
CA GLN A 171 12.18 6.28 -3.00
C GLN A 171 10.95 7.18 -2.85
N ARG A 172 10.60 7.62 -1.63
CA ARG A 172 9.33 8.32 -1.37
C ARG A 172 9.43 9.81 -1.08
N ILE A 173 10.60 10.27 -0.65
CA ILE A 173 10.79 11.67 -0.23
C ILE A 173 11.70 12.43 -1.21
N GLN A 174 12.06 11.83 -2.34
CA GLN A 174 12.94 12.48 -3.34
C GLN A 174 12.30 13.74 -3.95
N GLY A 175 13.14 14.72 -4.20
CA GLY A 175 12.73 16.00 -4.79
C GLY A 175 12.16 17.03 -3.81
N LEU A 176 11.82 16.64 -2.58
CA LEU A 176 11.42 17.55 -1.52
C LEU A 176 12.68 18.02 -0.77
N THR A 177 13.18 19.18 -1.10
CA THR A 177 14.11 19.92 -0.23
C THR A 177 13.35 21.11 0.35
N LEU A 178 13.65 21.45 1.61
CA LEU A 178 13.02 22.62 2.26
C LEU A 178 13.25 23.89 1.45
N TRP A 179 14.42 24.01 0.77
CA TRP A 179 14.72 25.10 -0.14
C TRP A 179 13.77 25.18 -1.34
N LYS A 180 13.42 24.02 -1.96
CA LYS A 180 12.43 24.00 -3.06
C LYS A 180 11.04 24.38 -2.55
N ALA A 181 10.67 23.92 -1.37
CA ALA A 181 9.38 24.26 -0.74
C ALA A 181 9.31 25.76 -0.36
N ILE A 182 10.37 26.34 0.22
CA ILE A 182 10.48 27.76 0.54
C ILE A 182 10.51 28.60 -0.74
N LYS A 183 11.34 28.25 -1.72
CA LYS A 183 11.42 28.96 -3.01
C LYS A 183 10.09 28.91 -3.76
N GLY A 184 9.41 27.76 -3.78
CA GLY A 184 8.08 27.62 -4.37
C GLY A 184 7.01 28.45 -3.66
N ALA A 185 7.09 28.59 -2.33
CA ALA A 185 6.18 29.45 -1.55
C ALA A 185 6.42 30.96 -1.81
N LEU A 186 7.69 31.36 -1.99
CA LEU A 186 8.06 32.75 -2.29
C LEU A 186 7.82 33.14 -3.75
N MET A 187 7.89 32.18 -4.69
CA MET A 187 7.72 32.41 -6.13
C MET A 187 6.33 32.06 -6.66
N SER A 188 5.35 31.76 -5.79
CA SER A 188 3.98 31.41 -6.20
C SER A 188 3.25 32.60 -6.83
N ASN A 189 3.54 32.87 -8.11
CA ASN A 189 2.68 33.70 -8.95
C ASN A 189 1.40 32.94 -9.27
N LYS A 190 0.26 33.65 -9.23
CA LYS A 190 -1.11 33.20 -9.57
C LYS A 190 -1.22 32.84 -11.07
N GLY A 191 -0.60 31.74 -11.50
CA GLY A 191 -0.79 31.18 -12.82
C GLY A 191 -1.53 29.82 -12.73
N ASN A 192 -2.27 29.44 -13.76
CA ASN A 192 -2.99 28.16 -13.87
C ASN A 192 -2.08 27.01 -13.46
N LYS A 193 -2.28 26.48 -12.25
CA LYS A 193 -1.56 25.28 -11.80
C LYS A 193 -2.09 24.10 -12.60
N ILE A 194 -1.21 23.44 -13.33
CA ILE A 194 -1.49 22.11 -13.86
C ILE A 194 -1.77 21.22 -12.66
N LYS A 195 -2.94 20.60 -12.61
CA LYS A 195 -3.30 19.61 -11.58
C LYS A 195 -2.35 18.42 -11.72
N THR A 196 -1.86 17.93 -10.59
CA THR A 196 -0.99 16.76 -10.50
C THR A 196 -1.74 15.59 -9.88
N LEU A 197 -1.18 14.39 -9.94
CA LEU A 197 -1.71 13.21 -9.23
C LEU A 197 -1.75 13.39 -7.71
N VAL A 198 -1.13 14.45 -7.20
CA VAL A 198 -1.24 14.89 -5.79
C VAL A 198 -2.58 15.60 -5.55
N ASP A 199 -3.14 16.26 -6.55
CA ASP A 199 -4.32 17.10 -6.40
C ASP A 199 -5.63 16.37 -6.72
N GLU A 200 -5.60 15.36 -7.60
CA GLU A 200 -6.77 14.52 -7.92
C GLU A 200 -6.34 13.07 -8.22
N PHE A 201 -7.27 12.12 -8.09
CA PHE A 201 -7.05 10.70 -8.42
C PHE A 201 -8.30 10.08 -9.02
N ALA A 202 -8.10 9.05 -9.85
CA ALA A 202 -9.19 8.24 -10.38
C ALA A 202 -9.67 7.23 -9.32
N TYR A 203 -10.99 7.01 -9.27
CA TYR A 203 -11.58 6.08 -8.31
C TYR A 203 -12.80 5.38 -8.91
N PRO A 204 -12.91 4.03 -8.79
CA PRO A 204 -14.05 3.28 -9.31
C PRO A 204 -15.36 3.66 -8.61
N LYS A 205 -16.43 3.85 -9.37
CA LYS A 205 -17.76 4.07 -8.81
C LYS A 205 -18.20 2.83 -8.02
N GLY A 206 -18.57 3.04 -6.74
CA GLY A 206 -18.95 1.94 -5.85
C GLY A 206 -17.79 1.17 -5.19
N GLY A 207 -16.55 1.67 -5.30
CA GLY A 207 -15.39 1.13 -4.59
C GLY A 207 -14.40 0.34 -5.45
N ASN A 208 -13.22 0.10 -4.92
CA ASN A 208 -12.12 -0.54 -5.66
C ASN A 208 -12.43 -1.98 -6.11
N SER A 209 -13.32 -2.70 -5.42
CA SER A 209 -13.70 -4.07 -5.80
C SER A 209 -14.22 -4.16 -7.23
N LEU A 210 -14.90 -3.12 -7.74
CA LEU A 210 -15.44 -3.11 -9.09
C LEU A 210 -14.36 -3.41 -10.15
N PHE A 211 -13.17 -2.84 -10.00
CA PHE A 211 -12.06 -3.09 -10.93
C PHE A 211 -11.64 -4.57 -10.93
N TYR A 212 -11.58 -5.21 -9.76
CA TYR A 212 -11.19 -6.62 -9.65
C TYR A 212 -12.31 -7.57 -10.08
N GLU A 213 -13.55 -7.21 -9.86
CA GLU A 213 -14.74 -7.94 -10.34
C GLU A 213 -14.78 -7.95 -11.88
N ARG A 214 -14.51 -6.82 -12.53
CA ARG A 214 -14.39 -6.74 -13.99
C ARG A 214 -13.30 -7.65 -14.57
N GLN A 215 -12.18 -7.78 -13.85
CA GLN A 215 -11.13 -8.73 -14.22
C GLN A 215 -11.61 -10.18 -14.10
N THR A 216 -12.36 -10.52 -13.05
CA THR A 216 -12.92 -11.88 -12.92
C THR A 216 -13.98 -12.18 -13.98
N GLU A 217 -14.82 -11.20 -14.33
CA GLU A 217 -15.76 -11.31 -15.46
C GLU A 217 -15.03 -11.55 -16.80
N PHE A 218 -13.91 -10.86 -17.01
CA PHE A 218 -13.06 -11.09 -18.18
C PHE A 218 -12.49 -12.51 -18.18
N LEU A 219 -11.89 -12.95 -17.08
CA LEU A 219 -11.30 -14.29 -16.93
C LEU A 219 -12.34 -15.41 -17.12
N ALA A 220 -13.56 -15.22 -16.65
CA ALA A 220 -14.67 -16.18 -16.85
C ALA A 220 -15.04 -16.40 -18.33
N LYS A 221 -14.72 -15.44 -19.21
CA LYS A 221 -14.93 -15.53 -20.67
C LYS A 221 -13.73 -16.14 -21.40
N LYS A 222 -12.67 -16.42 -20.69
CA LYS A 222 -11.40 -16.95 -21.21
C LYS A 222 -11.13 -18.35 -20.64
N ASN A 223 -10.07 -19.00 -21.12
CA ASN A 223 -9.65 -20.31 -20.62
C ASN A 223 -8.97 -20.16 -19.24
N ALA A 224 -9.71 -19.63 -18.25
CA ALA A 224 -9.22 -19.39 -16.91
C ALA A 224 -10.20 -19.91 -15.84
N GLN A 225 -9.66 -20.52 -14.79
CA GLN A 225 -10.42 -20.97 -13.64
C GLN A 225 -10.02 -20.18 -12.40
N ILE A 226 -10.99 -19.60 -11.69
CA ILE A 226 -10.78 -18.92 -10.41
C ILE A 226 -11.29 -19.82 -9.30
N ARG A 227 -10.43 -20.19 -8.37
CA ARG A 227 -10.73 -21.03 -7.20
C ARG A 227 -10.57 -20.17 -5.95
N LEU A 228 -11.68 -19.75 -5.37
CA LEU A 228 -11.73 -19.04 -4.08
C LEU A 228 -11.82 -20.03 -2.92
N LYS A 229 -11.40 -19.64 -1.72
CA LYS A 229 -11.31 -20.51 -0.52
C LYS A 229 -10.47 -21.77 -0.79
N ASP A 230 -9.49 -21.65 -1.67
CA ASP A 230 -8.63 -22.74 -2.09
C ASP A 230 -7.14 -22.37 -1.91
N PRO A 231 -6.66 -22.30 -0.65
CA PRO A 231 -5.29 -21.89 -0.35
C PRO A 231 -4.27 -22.94 -0.84
N VAL A 232 -3.27 -22.48 -1.58
CA VAL A 232 -2.11 -23.29 -1.93
C VAL A 232 -1.27 -23.53 -0.67
N ARG A 233 -0.99 -24.80 -0.38
CA ARG A 233 -0.17 -25.24 0.73
C ARG A 233 1.31 -25.17 0.38
N ARG A 234 1.68 -25.65 -0.82
CA ARG A 234 3.08 -25.68 -1.29
C ARG A 234 3.18 -25.67 -2.81
N VAL A 235 4.31 -25.18 -3.28
CA VAL A 235 4.75 -25.36 -4.66
C VAL A 235 5.58 -26.64 -4.70
N VAL A 236 5.26 -27.52 -5.64
CA VAL A 236 5.97 -28.81 -5.82
C VAL A 236 7.07 -28.61 -6.85
N ILE A 237 8.31 -28.98 -6.46
CA ILE A 237 9.52 -28.74 -7.23
C ILE A 237 10.30 -30.06 -7.33
N GLU A 238 10.74 -30.38 -8.52
CA GLU A 238 11.66 -31.48 -8.80
C GLU A 238 12.86 -30.97 -9.62
N ASN A 239 14.07 -31.29 -9.20
CA ASN A 239 15.31 -30.88 -9.88
C ASN A 239 15.35 -29.36 -10.19
N MET A 240 14.98 -28.52 -9.22
CA MET A 240 14.89 -27.06 -9.33
C MET A 240 13.90 -26.57 -10.41
N LYS A 241 12.89 -27.36 -10.77
CA LYS A 241 11.83 -27.02 -11.70
C LYS A 241 10.47 -27.18 -11.05
N VAL A 242 9.58 -26.24 -11.29
CA VAL A 242 8.17 -26.36 -10.87
C VAL A 242 7.50 -27.48 -11.66
N ILE A 243 6.79 -28.37 -10.94
CA ILE A 243 5.94 -29.41 -11.54
C ILE A 243 4.46 -29.21 -11.21
N GLY A 244 4.12 -28.37 -10.24
CA GLY A 244 2.75 -28.05 -9.88
C GLY A 244 2.63 -27.38 -8.50
N VAL A 245 1.39 -27.31 -8.04
CA VAL A 245 1.06 -26.84 -6.69
C VAL A 245 0.14 -27.85 -6.00
N GLU A 246 0.19 -27.88 -4.68
CA GLU A 246 -0.72 -28.65 -3.84
C GLU A 246 -1.51 -27.71 -2.94
N ASN A 247 -2.83 -27.86 -2.88
CA ASN A 247 -3.68 -27.11 -1.99
C ASN A 247 -3.78 -27.74 -0.59
N ASN A 248 -4.48 -27.10 0.35
CA ASN A 248 -4.65 -27.60 1.72
C ASN A 248 -5.50 -28.89 1.80
N LYS A 249 -6.20 -29.26 0.72
CA LYS A 249 -6.98 -30.52 0.63
C LYS A 249 -6.17 -31.68 0.07
N GLY A 250 -4.89 -31.44 -0.32
CA GLY A 250 -4.04 -32.42 -0.96
C GLY A 250 -4.29 -32.59 -2.48
N GLU A 251 -5.11 -31.71 -3.07
CA GLU A 251 -5.31 -31.70 -4.51
C GLU A 251 -4.08 -31.13 -5.21
N PHE A 252 -3.57 -31.85 -6.20
CA PHE A 252 -2.43 -31.46 -7.02
C PHE A 252 -2.89 -30.86 -8.34
N VAL A 253 -2.37 -29.67 -8.68
CA VAL A 253 -2.57 -29.00 -9.97
C VAL A 253 -1.24 -28.99 -10.73
N GLU A 254 -1.18 -29.73 -11.82
CA GLU A 254 0.03 -29.85 -12.64
C GLU A 254 0.26 -28.59 -13.48
N THR A 255 1.45 -28.01 -13.38
CA THR A 255 1.92 -26.88 -14.20
C THR A 255 3.44 -26.78 -14.11
N ASN A 256 4.07 -26.18 -15.12
CA ASN A 256 5.49 -25.82 -15.08
C ASN A 256 5.71 -24.33 -14.75
N LEU A 257 4.62 -23.56 -14.52
CA LEU A 257 4.71 -22.12 -14.28
C LEU A 257 3.82 -21.74 -13.10
N VAL A 258 4.44 -21.22 -12.04
CA VAL A 258 3.77 -20.69 -10.86
C VAL A 258 4.12 -19.22 -10.66
N ILE A 259 3.09 -18.41 -10.62
CA ILE A 259 3.17 -16.98 -10.29
C ILE A 259 2.60 -16.79 -8.89
N SER A 260 3.43 -16.37 -7.94
CA SER A 260 3.01 -16.32 -6.54
C SER A 260 2.95 -14.90 -6.00
N SER A 261 1.78 -14.45 -5.57
CA SER A 261 1.61 -13.20 -4.83
C SER A 261 1.46 -13.41 -3.31
N MET A 262 1.63 -14.63 -2.82
CA MET A 262 1.64 -14.93 -1.39
C MET A 262 2.88 -14.30 -0.71
N PRO A 263 2.86 -14.10 0.63
CA PRO A 263 4.02 -13.55 1.32
C PRO A 263 5.30 -14.36 1.04
N LEU A 264 6.36 -13.66 0.62
CA LEU A 264 7.64 -14.26 0.20
C LEU A 264 8.20 -15.24 1.24
N THR A 265 8.11 -14.91 2.51
CA THR A 265 8.58 -15.74 3.61
C THR A 265 7.79 -17.05 3.72
N ILE A 266 6.47 -17.00 3.50
CA ILE A 266 5.61 -18.19 3.52
C ILE A 266 5.88 -19.05 2.30
N LEU A 267 6.01 -18.44 1.11
CA LEU A 267 6.37 -19.17 -0.12
C LEU A 267 7.64 -19.99 0.10
N VAL A 268 8.72 -19.34 0.54
CA VAL A 268 10.03 -20.01 0.71
C VAL A 268 9.98 -21.09 1.78
N GLN A 269 9.29 -20.87 2.90
CA GLN A 269 9.14 -21.87 3.96
C GLN A 269 8.35 -23.11 3.52
N GLY A 270 7.49 -22.97 2.50
CA GLY A 270 6.71 -24.06 1.91
C GLY A 270 7.45 -24.83 0.80
N LEU A 271 8.65 -24.42 0.39
CA LEU A 271 9.44 -25.12 -0.63
C LEU A 271 10.19 -26.32 -0.05
N PRO A 272 10.41 -27.39 -0.84
CA PRO A 272 11.20 -28.54 -0.40
C PRO A 272 12.70 -28.21 -0.36
N ASN A 273 13.43 -28.80 0.59
CA ASN A 273 14.91 -28.80 0.65
C ASN A 273 15.56 -27.41 0.59
N VAL A 274 14.89 -26.38 1.16
CA VAL A 274 15.43 -25.02 1.20
C VAL A 274 16.71 -24.99 2.03
N PRO A 275 17.81 -24.40 1.53
CA PRO A 275 19.05 -24.27 2.31
C PRO A 275 18.83 -23.53 3.63
N PHE A 276 19.48 -23.97 4.70
CA PHE A 276 19.34 -23.38 6.04
C PHE A 276 19.56 -21.86 6.04
N ARG A 277 20.57 -21.36 5.32
CA ARG A 277 20.86 -19.93 5.19
C ARG A 277 19.67 -19.13 4.61
N VAL A 278 18.94 -19.70 3.67
CA VAL A 278 17.76 -19.07 3.06
C VAL A 278 16.61 -19.03 4.06
N LEU A 279 16.36 -20.14 4.77
CA LEU A 279 15.34 -20.20 5.84
C LEU A 279 15.62 -19.19 6.96
N GLU A 280 16.87 -19.07 7.40
CA GLU A 280 17.24 -18.05 8.39
C GLU A 280 17.00 -16.63 7.88
N SER A 281 17.23 -16.38 6.58
CA SER A 281 16.94 -15.08 5.98
C SER A 281 15.44 -14.76 5.96
N THR A 282 14.55 -15.76 5.80
CA THR A 282 13.11 -15.54 5.88
C THR A 282 12.65 -15.06 7.25
N LYS A 283 13.30 -15.52 8.33
CA LYS A 283 12.99 -15.11 9.71
C LYS A 283 13.39 -13.66 10.02
N LYS A 284 14.30 -13.10 9.20
CA LYS A 284 14.76 -11.70 9.33
C LYS A 284 13.90 -10.71 8.54
N LEU A 285 13.04 -11.18 7.65
CA LEU A 285 12.11 -10.35 6.90
C LEU A 285 10.77 -10.28 7.65
N ARG A 286 10.53 -9.15 8.31
CA ARG A 286 9.33 -8.92 9.12
C ARG A 286 8.24 -8.19 8.32
N PHE A 287 7.00 -8.42 8.73
CA PHE A 287 5.84 -7.69 8.25
C PHE A 287 5.10 -7.02 9.41
N ARG A 288 4.44 -5.92 9.13
CA ARG A 288 3.45 -5.30 10.02
C ARG A 288 2.06 -5.77 9.65
N ASN A 289 1.21 -5.91 10.64
CA ASN A 289 -0.21 -6.10 10.50
C ASN A 289 -0.94 -4.76 10.55
N THR A 290 -2.16 -4.74 10.05
CA THR A 290 -3.06 -3.58 10.15
C THR A 290 -4.38 -4.01 10.77
N ILE A 291 -4.81 -3.29 11.78
CA ILE A 291 -6.15 -3.38 12.34
C ILE A 291 -6.93 -2.17 11.82
N LEU A 292 -8.02 -2.43 11.13
CA LEU A 292 -8.97 -1.44 10.62
C LEU A 292 -10.16 -1.43 11.56
N VAL A 293 -10.42 -0.31 12.20
CA VAL A 293 -11.63 -0.12 13.02
C VAL A 293 -12.52 0.89 12.32
N TYR A 294 -13.64 0.41 11.80
CA TYR A 294 -14.66 1.25 11.20
C TYR A 294 -15.64 1.71 12.27
N LEU A 295 -16.02 2.98 12.22
CA LEU A 295 -17.01 3.58 13.12
C LEU A 295 -18.12 4.20 12.28
N LEU A 296 -19.37 3.87 12.57
CA LEU A 296 -20.56 4.50 12.02
C LEU A 296 -20.92 5.69 12.89
N ILE A 297 -20.92 6.89 12.33
CA ILE A 297 -21.16 8.15 13.04
C ILE A 297 -22.49 8.73 12.59
N ASN A 298 -23.32 9.15 13.54
CA ASN A 298 -24.61 9.80 13.29
C ASN A 298 -24.41 11.30 13.01
N ALA A 299 -23.63 11.61 12.03
CA ALA A 299 -23.35 12.98 11.57
C ALA A 299 -22.92 12.94 10.10
N SER A 300 -23.30 13.95 9.33
CA SER A 300 -22.80 14.19 7.97
C SER A 300 -21.68 15.25 8.00
N ASN A 301 -20.82 15.24 6.98
CA ASN A 301 -19.87 16.32 6.71
C ASN A 301 -18.91 16.65 7.88
N LEU A 302 -18.35 15.63 8.56
CA LEU A 302 -17.48 15.80 9.73
C LEU A 302 -16.23 16.64 9.42
N PHE A 303 -15.52 16.30 8.37
CA PHE A 303 -14.35 17.04 7.87
C PHE A 303 -14.12 16.71 6.38
N PRO A 304 -13.47 17.61 5.61
CA PRO A 304 -13.42 17.51 4.14
C PRO A 304 -12.36 16.53 3.60
N ASP A 305 -11.49 16.01 4.45
CA ASP A 305 -10.38 15.15 4.01
C ASP A 305 -10.88 13.74 3.67
N GLN A 306 -10.35 13.15 2.59
CA GLN A 306 -10.51 11.71 2.34
C GLN A 306 -9.79 10.91 3.41
N TRP A 307 -8.62 11.37 3.86
CA TRP A 307 -7.93 10.80 5.03
C TRP A 307 -7.03 11.81 5.72
N LEU A 308 -6.79 11.57 7.01
CA LEU A 308 -5.88 12.32 7.87
C LEU A 308 -4.72 11.44 8.29
N TYR A 309 -3.50 11.96 8.24
CA TYR A 309 -2.33 11.35 8.85
C TYR A 309 -2.17 11.83 10.30
N ILE A 310 -2.07 10.92 11.25
CA ILE A 310 -2.06 11.24 12.69
C ILE A 310 -0.63 11.19 13.24
N HIS A 311 -0.03 12.37 13.36
CA HIS A 311 1.34 12.54 13.86
C HIS A 311 1.42 12.79 15.38
N ASP A 312 0.29 12.79 16.07
CA ASP A 312 0.25 12.93 17.52
C ASP A 312 0.69 11.62 18.20
N LYS A 313 1.73 11.69 19.04
CA LYS A 313 2.29 10.54 19.75
C LYS A 313 1.39 9.99 20.85
N THR A 314 0.41 10.78 21.33
CA THR A 314 -0.53 10.35 22.36
C THR A 314 -1.64 9.48 21.82
N LEU A 315 -1.78 9.39 20.49
CA LEU A 315 -2.74 8.57 19.78
C LEU A 315 -2.03 7.36 19.16
N LYS A 316 -2.62 6.17 19.28
CA LYS A 316 -2.04 4.92 18.74
C LYS A 316 -2.33 4.75 17.25
N HIS A 317 -3.55 5.12 16.81
CA HIS A 317 -3.87 5.07 15.38
C HIS A 317 -2.99 6.04 14.59
N GLY A 318 -2.71 5.69 13.36
CA GLY A 318 -1.86 6.52 12.49
C GLY A 318 -2.59 7.18 11.34
N ARG A 319 -3.80 6.71 10.99
CA ARG A 319 -4.60 7.28 9.90
C ARG A 319 -6.10 7.19 10.22
N ILE A 320 -6.84 8.19 9.77
CA ILE A 320 -8.31 8.19 9.77
C ILE A 320 -8.76 8.41 8.33
N THR A 321 -9.55 7.51 7.78
CA THR A 321 -10.17 7.65 6.46
C THR A 321 -11.64 8.00 6.63
N ASN A 322 -12.11 9.02 5.91
CA ASN A 322 -13.53 9.39 5.83
C ASN A 322 -14.07 8.94 4.46
N PHE A 323 -14.81 7.84 4.44
CA PHE A 323 -15.30 7.26 3.19
C PHE A 323 -16.39 8.08 2.52
N ASN A 324 -17.10 8.94 3.24
CA ASN A 324 -18.12 9.82 2.66
C ASN A 324 -17.54 10.88 1.70
N ASN A 325 -16.23 11.14 1.77
CA ASN A 325 -15.54 12.08 0.89
C ASN A 325 -14.89 11.40 -0.34
N TRP A 326 -15.18 10.12 -0.58
CA TRP A 326 -14.67 9.39 -1.74
C TRP A 326 -15.70 9.43 -2.87
N SER A 327 -16.47 8.39 -3.08
CA SER A 327 -17.50 8.33 -4.11
C SER A 327 -18.89 8.31 -3.48
N ASN A 328 -19.79 9.17 -3.97
CA ASN A 328 -21.17 9.20 -3.48
C ASN A 328 -21.91 7.88 -3.72
N SER A 329 -21.52 7.12 -4.73
CA SER A 329 -22.10 5.81 -5.02
C SER A 329 -21.75 4.71 -4.01
N MET A 330 -20.79 4.97 -3.11
CA MET A 330 -20.40 4.04 -2.06
C MET A 330 -21.32 4.13 -0.82
N ILE A 331 -21.94 5.27 -0.58
CA ILE A 331 -22.60 5.58 0.68
C ILE A 331 -24.10 5.42 0.53
N GLY A 332 -24.69 4.47 1.29
CA GLY A 332 -26.11 4.19 1.29
C GLY A 332 -26.95 5.23 2.05
N ASP A 333 -26.43 5.75 3.17
CA ASP A 333 -27.09 6.76 4.00
C ASP A 333 -26.17 7.96 4.22
N THR A 334 -26.36 9.01 3.46
CA THR A 334 -25.54 10.23 3.50
C THR A 334 -25.74 11.10 4.75
N SER A 335 -26.75 10.80 5.60
CA SER A 335 -26.90 11.46 6.90
C SER A 335 -25.87 10.96 7.93
N LYS A 336 -25.20 9.86 7.64
CA LYS A 336 -24.19 9.21 8.48
C LYS A 336 -22.83 9.26 7.82
N THR A 337 -21.77 9.15 8.62
CA THR A 337 -20.39 9.06 8.14
C THR A 337 -19.74 7.76 8.59
N ILE A 338 -19.00 7.13 7.69
CA ILE A 338 -18.17 5.96 8.01
C ILE A 338 -16.71 6.38 8.05
N LEU A 339 -16.13 6.33 9.25
CA LEU A 339 -14.70 6.55 9.46
C LEU A 339 -13.98 5.22 9.60
N CYS A 340 -12.77 5.10 9.06
CA CYS A 340 -11.88 3.96 9.30
C CYS A 340 -10.61 4.45 9.98
N MET A 341 -10.32 3.91 11.16
CA MET A 341 -9.11 4.17 11.92
C MET A 341 -8.14 3.01 11.77
N GLU A 342 -6.87 3.30 11.46
CA GLU A 342 -5.85 2.30 11.20
C GLU A 342 -4.82 2.24 12.32
N PHE A 343 -4.66 1.03 12.86
CA PHE A 343 -3.65 0.71 13.87
C PHE A 343 -2.68 -0.32 13.26
N TRP A 344 -1.38 -0.10 13.44
CA TRP A 344 -0.35 -1.03 12.96
C TRP A 344 0.32 -1.72 14.12
N CYS A 345 0.51 -3.04 14.00
CA CYS A 345 1.07 -3.87 15.06
C CYS A 345 1.86 -5.05 14.49
N TYR A 346 2.59 -5.73 15.34
CA TYR A 346 3.18 -7.04 15.05
C TYR A 346 2.29 -8.16 15.57
N ASP A 347 2.59 -9.40 15.19
CA ASP A 347 1.88 -10.59 15.69
C ASP A 347 2.01 -10.73 17.22
N GLU A 348 3.13 -10.30 17.78
CA GLU A 348 3.43 -10.33 19.22
C GLU A 348 2.82 -9.18 20.04
N ASP A 349 2.26 -8.16 19.39
CA ASP A 349 1.67 -7.02 20.09
C ASP A 349 0.30 -7.37 20.70
N VAL A 350 0.06 -7.01 21.95
CA VAL A 350 -1.21 -7.29 22.67
C VAL A 350 -2.45 -6.81 21.90
N ILE A 351 -2.33 -5.71 21.16
CA ILE A 351 -3.42 -5.15 20.37
C ILE A 351 -3.88 -6.12 19.25
N TRP A 352 -2.97 -6.96 18.73
CA TRP A 352 -3.31 -7.95 17.68
C TRP A 352 -4.25 -9.03 18.19
N GLU A 353 -4.05 -9.48 19.42
CA GLU A 353 -4.89 -10.50 20.07
C GLU A 353 -6.16 -9.94 20.73
N SER A 354 -6.30 -8.59 20.78
CA SER A 354 -7.45 -7.94 21.42
C SER A 354 -8.76 -8.30 20.70
N SER A 355 -9.86 -8.42 21.45
CA SER A 355 -11.19 -8.63 20.89
C SER A 355 -11.69 -7.40 20.13
N ASP A 356 -12.63 -7.59 19.20
CA ASP A 356 -13.23 -6.50 18.43
C ASP A 356 -13.83 -5.42 19.35
N LYS A 357 -14.49 -5.83 20.45
CA LYS A 357 -15.04 -4.90 21.43
C LYS A 357 -13.95 -3.96 22.01
N VAL A 358 -12.82 -4.52 22.45
CA VAL A 358 -11.71 -3.73 23.00
C VAL A 358 -11.11 -2.79 21.95
N LEU A 359 -11.02 -3.24 20.70
CA LEU A 359 -10.51 -2.43 19.59
C LEU A 359 -11.44 -1.29 19.22
N ILE A 360 -12.76 -1.52 19.25
CA ILE A 360 -13.78 -0.49 19.03
C ILE A 360 -13.74 0.54 20.16
N GLU A 361 -13.71 0.09 21.42
CA GLU A 361 -13.60 0.99 22.60
C GLU A 361 -12.32 1.85 22.54
N LEU A 362 -11.18 1.26 22.13
CA LEU A 362 -9.94 1.98 21.90
C LEU A 362 -10.12 3.05 20.80
N ALA A 363 -10.68 2.70 19.66
CA ALA A 363 -10.91 3.62 18.54
C ALA A 363 -11.84 4.78 18.96
N ILE A 364 -12.92 4.48 19.69
CA ILE A 364 -13.84 5.48 20.24
C ILE A 364 -13.09 6.43 21.18
N SER A 365 -12.32 5.89 22.12
CA SER A 365 -11.53 6.70 23.05
C SER A 365 -10.54 7.62 22.34
N GLU A 366 -9.92 7.15 21.26
CA GLU A 366 -8.90 7.89 20.54
C GLU A 366 -9.49 8.93 19.58
N ILE A 367 -10.60 8.63 18.87
CA ILE A 367 -11.22 9.61 17.99
C ILE A 367 -11.78 10.80 18.77
N LYS A 368 -12.33 10.57 19.96
CA LYS A 368 -12.80 11.64 20.87
C LYS A 368 -11.68 12.62 21.24
N LYS A 369 -10.47 12.13 21.51
CA LYS A 369 -9.30 12.98 21.83
C LYS A 369 -8.90 13.90 20.68
N THR A 370 -9.29 13.59 19.45
CA THR A 370 -9.00 14.45 18.29
C THR A 370 -9.92 15.67 18.19
N GLY A 371 -11.08 15.64 18.85
CA GLY A 371 -12.12 16.67 18.70
C GLY A 371 -12.81 16.68 17.32
N LEU A 372 -12.64 15.64 16.51
CA LEU A 372 -13.24 15.52 15.17
C LEU A 372 -14.70 15.10 15.21
N ILE A 373 -15.14 14.50 16.29
CA ILE A 373 -16.52 14.01 16.50
C ILE A 373 -16.99 14.28 17.94
N ASN A 374 -18.31 14.36 18.13
CA ASN A 374 -18.93 14.42 19.44
C ASN A 374 -19.23 13.01 19.96
N GLU A 375 -19.24 12.84 21.28
CA GLU A 375 -19.33 11.52 21.93
C GLU A 375 -20.61 10.74 21.59
N ASN A 376 -21.75 11.44 21.47
CA ASN A 376 -23.08 10.83 21.30
C ASN A 376 -23.41 10.44 19.86
N GLU A 377 -22.45 10.62 18.93
CA GLU A 377 -22.68 10.40 17.50
C GLU A 377 -22.29 9.00 17.03
N ILE A 378 -21.59 8.20 17.85
CA ILE A 378 -21.12 6.87 17.44
C ILE A 378 -22.25 5.86 17.59
N LEU A 379 -22.69 5.28 16.48
CA LEU A 379 -23.79 4.31 16.42
C LEU A 379 -23.34 2.86 16.51
N ASP A 380 -22.22 2.53 15.82
CA ASP A 380 -21.73 1.13 15.71
C ASP A 380 -20.25 1.11 15.36
N GLY A 381 -19.62 -0.06 15.48
CA GLY A 381 -18.22 -0.31 15.12
C GLY A 381 -18.00 -1.69 14.51
N HIS A 382 -17.04 -1.79 13.60
CA HIS A 382 -16.63 -3.04 12.96
C HIS A 382 -15.11 -3.13 12.86
N VAL A 383 -14.54 -4.33 13.04
CA VAL A 383 -13.09 -4.55 13.03
C VAL A 383 -12.70 -5.52 11.94
N ILE A 384 -11.63 -5.19 11.22
CA ILE A 384 -10.95 -6.10 10.30
C ILE A 384 -9.47 -6.14 10.62
N LYS A 385 -8.94 -7.34 10.78
CA LYS A 385 -7.51 -7.58 10.99
C LYS A 385 -6.88 -8.08 9.69
N LEU A 386 -5.83 -7.39 9.24
CA LEU A 386 -5.08 -7.70 8.03
C LEU A 386 -3.65 -8.09 8.42
N SER A 387 -3.32 -9.36 8.27
CA SER A 387 -1.97 -9.84 8.54
C SER A 387 -1.00 -9.43 7.43
N LYS A 388 0.27 -9.19 7.80
CA LYS A 388 1.40 -8.97 6.89
C LYS A 388 1.21 -7.82 5.88
N SER A 389 0.48 -6.74 6.26
CA SER A 389 0.10 -5.65 5.36
C SER A 389 1.29 -4.84 4.80
N TYR A 390 2.36 -4.74 5.58
CA TYR A 390 3.54 -3.90 5.26
C TYR A 390 4.85 -4.67 5.46
N PRO A 391 5.70 -4.84 4.42
CA PRO A 391 7.05 -5.33 4.61
C PRO A 391 7.89 -4.30 5.37
N VAL A 392 8.62 -4.71 6.39
CA VAL A 392 9.44 -3.82 7.24
C VAL A 392 10.86 -3.71 6.68
N TYR A 393 11.28 -2.49 6.37
CA TYR A 393 12.61 -2.20 5.85
C TYR A 393 13.59 -1.88 7.00
N GLU A 394 13.83 -2.86 7.85
CA GLU A 394 14.83 -2.79 8.89
C GLU A 394 16.24 -2.80 8.29
N LYS A 395 17.20 -2.08 8.89
CA LYS A 395 18.60 -2.07 8.41
C LYS A 395 19.13 -3.48 8.18
N GLY A 396 19.69 -3.72 6.99
CA GLY A 396 20.22 -5.03 6.59
C GLY A 396 19.19 -5.97 5.95
N TYR A 397 17.90 -5.58 5.87
CA TYR A 397 16.88 -6.40 5.21
C TYR A 397 17.24 -6.79 3.78
N SER A 398 17.91 -5.88 3.05
CA SER A 398 18.29 -6.07 1.65
C SER A 398 19.21 -7.28 1.43
N GLN A 399 20.14 -7.55 2.36
CA GLN A 399 21.01 -8.72 2.29
C GLN A 399 20.24 -10.03 2.46
N HIS A 400 19.25 -10.06 3.36
CA HIS A 400 18.38 -11.21 3.57
C HIS A 400 17.45 -11.41 2.37
N LEU A 401 16.90 -10.33 1.83
CA LEU A 401 16.09 -10.37 0.62
C LEU A 401 16.90 -10.90 -0.55
N GLN A 402 18.14 -10.41 -0.76
CA GLN A 402 19.03 -10.87 -1.82
C GLN A 402 19.34 -12.37 -1.69
N THR A 403 19.62 -12.87 -0.49
CA THR A 403 19.84 -14.30 -0.25
C THR A 403 18.63 -15.14 -0.68
N ILE A 404 17.42 -14.65 -0.45
CA ILE A 404 16.18 -15.34 -0.83
C ILE A 404 15.98 -15.26 -2.35
N THR A 405 16.18 -14.10 -2.94
CA THR A 405 15.98 -13.90 -4.39
C THR A 405 16.98 -14.71 -5.22
N ASP A 406 18.25 -14.76 -4.81
CA ASP A 406 19.28 -15.58 -5.46
C ASP A 406 18.93 -17.08 -5.45
N TYR A 407 18.28 -17.55 -4.39
CA TYR A 407 17.80 -18.92 -4.32
C TYR A 407 16.59 -19.14 -5.22
N LEU A 408 15.59 -18.26 -5.16
CA LEU A 408 14.38 -18.38 -5.98
C LEU A 408 14.67 -18.26 -7.49
N ASP A 409 15.66 -17.46 -7.85
CA ASP A 409 16.10 -17.27 -9.24
C ASP A 409 16.69 -18.54 -9.89
N GLN A 410 17.06 -19.54 -9.08
CA GLN A 410 17.51 -20.84 -9.55
C GLN A 410 16.35 -21.82 -9.86
N ILE A 411 15.13 -21.49 -9.39
CA ILE A 411 13.95 -22.35 -9.57
C ILE A 411 13.28 -21.99 -10.89
N GLU A 412 13.34 -22.88 -11.86
CA GLU A 412 12.69 -22.72 -13.15
C GLU A 412 11.16 -22.76 -12.99
N GLY A 413 10.47 -21.74 -13.50
CA GLY A 413 9.01 -21.66 -13.51
C GLY A 413 8.37 -21.08 -12.25
N LEU A 414 9.13 -20.53 -11.28
CA LEU A 414 8.59 -19.89 -10.08
C LEU A 414 8.90 -18.38 -10.08
N PHE A 415 7.86 -17.56 -10.06
CA PHE A 415 8.00 -16.10 -10.07
C PHE A 415 7.16 -15.45 -8.97
N PRO A 416 7.78 -14.91 -7.89
CA PRO A 416 7.09 -14.12 -6.89
C PRO A 416 6.80 -12.72 -7.40
N ILE A 417 5.54 -12.25 -7.22
CA ILE A 417 5.06 -10.94 -7.69
C ILE A 417 4.27 -10.20 -6.61
N GLY A 418 4.03 -8.92 -6.85
CA GLY A 418 3.17 -8.09 -6.01
C GLY A 418 3.82 -7.68 -4.69
N ARG A 419 3.05 -7.00 -3.84
CA ARG A 419 3.51 -6.41 -2.58
C ARG A 419 4.11 -7.43 -1.62
N TYR A 420 3.45 -8.55 -1.45
CA TYR A 420 3.87 -9.62 -0.54
C TYR A 420 4.94 -10.53 -1.14
N GLY A 421 4.74 -10.94 -2.40
CA GLY A 421 5.65 -11.87 -3.06
C GLY A 421 7.01 -11.26 -3.38
N SER A 422 7.10 -9.95 -3.59
CA SER A 422 8.38 -9.27 -3.82
C SER A 422 8.98 -8.61 -2.58
N PHE A 423 8.31 -8.69 -1.42
CA PHE A 423 8.70 -7.97 -0.20
C PHE A 423 8.92 -6.46 -0.45
N LYS A 424 8.03 -5.84 -1.24
CA LYS A 424 8.10 -4.42 -1.60
C LYS A 424 6.86 -3.66 -1.17
N TYR A 425 7.04 -2.40 -0.78
CA TYR A 425 5.93 -1.50 -0.49
C TYR A 425 5.27 -1.01 -1.79
N ASN A 426 4.68 -1.93 -2.54
CA ASN A 426 3.98 -1.64 -3.79
C ASN A 426 2.60 -1.03 -3.51
N ASN A 427 2.23 0.00 -4.27
CA ASN A 427 0.84 0.41 -4.43
C ASN A 427 0.15 -0.50 -5.47
N GLN A 428 -1.12 -0.21 -5.78
CA GLN A 428 -1.89 -0.99 -6.77
C GLN A 428 -1.20 -1.00 -8.14
N ASP A 429 -0.77 0.17 -8.63
CA ASP A 429 -0.11 0.37 -9.91
C ASP A 429 1.15 -0.48 -10.08
N HIS A 430 2.05 -0.46 -9.10
CA HIS A 430 3.25 -1.32 -9.13
C HIS A 430 2.92 -2.80 -9.11
N SER A 431 1.90 -3.19 -8.34
CA SER A 431 1.47 -4.59 -8.27
C SER A 431 0.86 -5.04 -9.59
N ILE A 432 0.04 -4.21 -10.23
CA ILE A 432 -0.51 -4.44 -11.57
C ILE A 432 0.63 -4.53 -12.60
N LEU A 433 1.56 -3.58 -12.57
CA LEU A 433 2.72 -3.59 -13.47
C LEU A 433 3.54 -4.87 -13.37
N MET A 434 3.79 -5.34 -12.14
CA MET A 434 4.51 -6.62 -11.95
C MET A 434 3.78 -7.79 -12.61
N GLY A 435 2.45 -7.85 -12.50
CA GLY A 435 1.64 -8.89 -13.15
C GLY A 435 1.73 -8.81 -14.67
N ILE A 436 1.62 -7.62 -15.24
CA ILE A 436 1.70 -7.37 -16.70
C ILE A 436 3.08 -7.75 -17.23
N VAL A 437 4.15 -7.24 -16.61
CA VAL A 437 5.54 -7.51 -17.03
C VAL A 437 5.85 -9.00 -16.94
N ALA A 438 5.44 -9.66 -15.85
CA ALA A 438 5.63 -11.11 -15.72
C ALA A 438 4.96 -11.86 -16.87
N ALA A 439 3.71 -11.54 -17.21
CA ALA A 439 3.01 -12.19 -18.31
C ALA A 439 3.65 -11.90 -19.68
N ASP A 440 3.94 -10.64 -19.99
CA ASP A 440 4.47 -10.23 -21.28
C ASP A 440 5.86 -10.81 -21.55
N GLU A 441 6.76 -10.84 -20.56
CA GLU A 441 8.11 -11.37 -20.71
C GLU A 441 8.11 -12.89 -20.81
N ILE A 442 7.29 -13.60 -20.00
CA ILE A 442 7.14 -15.05 -20.09
C ILE A 442 6.57 -15.48 -21.44
N LEU A 443 5.55 -14.77 -21.96
CA LEU A 443 4.99 -15.03 -23.27
C LEU A 443 6.01 -14.87 -24.41
N GLN A 444 7.02 -14.02 -24.21
CA GLN A 444 8.15 -13.83 -25.12
C GLN A 444 9.32 -14.79 -24.83
N SER A 445 9.14 -15.78 -23.96
CA SER A 445 10.19 -16.70 -23.50
C SER A 445 11.41 -16.01 -22.87
N LYS A 446 11.17 -14.87 -22.19
CA LYS A 446 12.17 -14.12 -21.44
C LYS A 446 12.01 -14.37 -19.94
N LYS A 447 13.10 -14.24 -19.18
CA LYS A 447 13.03 -14.23 -17.71
C LYS A 447 12.58 -12.85 -17.21
N PRO A 448 11.46 -12.75 -16.49
CA PRO A 448 10.93 -11.48 -16.02
C PRO A 448 11.86 -10.72 -15.07
N GLN A 449 12.04 -9.40 -15.34
CA GLN A 449 12.87 -8.51 -14.54
C GLN A 449 12.06 -7.84 -13.42
N LEU A 450 11.45 -8.64 -12.54
CA LEU A 450 10.47 -8.19 -11.55
C LEU A 450 11.06 -7.39 -10.38
N TRP A 451 12.31 -7.68 -10.02
CA TRP A 451 12.98 -7.02 -8.90
C TRP A 451 13.35 -5.56 -9.17
N ALA A 452 13.36 -5.14 -10.45
CA ALA A 452 13.61 -3.76 -10.85
C ALA A 452 12.38 -2.85 -10.72
N ILE A 453 11.16 -3.41 -10.61
CA ILE A 453 9.93 -2.62 -10.51
C ILE A 453 9.84 -1.96 -9.13
N ASN A 454 9.37 -0.70 -9.07
CA ASN A 454 9.32 0.14 -7.87
C ASN A 454 10.70 0.35 -7.21
N THR A 455 11.73 0.54 -8.04
CA THR A 455 13.06 0.99 -7.61
C THR A 455 13.34 2.42 -8.07
N GLU A 456 12.36 3.06 -8.74
CA GLU A 456 12.49 4.38 -9.32
C GLU A 456 12.77 5.43 -8.26
N THR A 457 13.70 6.33 -8.60
CA THR A 457 14.10 7.44 -7.74
C THR A 457 13.30 8.72 -7.97
N THR A 458 12.35 8.71 -8.90
CA THR A 458 11.45 9.84 -9.19
C THR A 458 10.21 9.79 -8.32
N TYR A 459 9.85 10.95 -7.73
CA TYR A 459 8.63 11.05 -6.92
C TYR A 459 7.39 10.89 -7.82
N GLN A 460 6.74 9.73 -7.75
CA GLN A 460 5.66 9.33 -8.63
C GLN A 460 4.43 10.27 -8.56
N GLU A 461 4.13 10.83 -7.39
CA GLU A 461 3.01 11.76 -7.23
C GLU A 461 3.22 13.11 -7.93
N ALA A 462 4.42 13.40 -8.44
CA ALA A 462 4.70 14.62 -9.21
C ALA A 462 4.33 14.51 -10.70
N ALA A 463 3.94 13.34 -11.19
CA ALA A 463 3.50 13.16 -12.56
C ALA A 463 2.20 13.93 -12.85
N ASN A 464 2.04 14.35 -14.11
CA ASN A 464 0.92 15.18 -14.53
C ASN A 464 -0.36 14.34 -14.67
N SER A 465 -1.47 14.77 -14.05
CA SER A 465 -2.79 14.11 -14.14
C SER A 465 -3.38 14.10 -15.58
N LYS A 466 -2.80 14.86 -16.52
CA LYS A 466 -3.20 14.81 -17.94
C LYS A 466 -3.05 13.41 -18.55
N VAL A 467 -2.06 12.63 -18.13
CA VAL A 467 -1.83 11.26 -18.66
C VAL A 467 -3.05 10.35 -18.41
N LEU A 468 -3.78 10.55 -17.32
CA LEU A 468 -5.01 9.80 -17.03
C LEU A 468 -6.23 10.26 -17.84
N LYS A 469 -6.18 11.48 -18.44
CA LYS A 469 -7.30 12.09 -19.17
C LYS A 469 -7.17 11.98 -20.69
N GLU A 470 -5.98 11.74 -21.20
CA GLU A 470 -5.73 11.61 -22.64
C GLU A 470 -6.01 10.19 -23.17
N ASP A 471 -6.08 9.19 -22.26
CA ASP A 471 -6.37 7.78 -22.57
C ASP A 471 -7.84 7.38 -22.27
N SER A 472 -8.69 8.33 -21.83
CA SER A 472 -10.13 8.10 -21.51
C SER A 472 -11.06 8.62 -22.67
#